data_7d8c5e9ee8fc08cb43b897ed2ee15ce7
#
_entry.id   7d8c5e9ee8fc08cb43b897ed2ee15ce7
#
_cell.length_a   1.000
_cell.length_b   1.000
_cell.length_c   1.000
_cell.angle_alpha   90.00
_cell.angle_beta   90.00
_cell.angle_gamma   90.00
#
_symmetry.space_group_name_H-M   'P 1'
#
loop_
_entity.id
_entity.type
_entity.pdbx_description
1 polymer ?
#
loop_
_entity_poly.entity_id
_entity_poly.type
_entity_poly.pdbx_seq_one_letter_code
_entity_poly.pdbx_strand_id
1 'polypeptide(L)'
;MTSVSYNAWTKIDDGSDGVWAADIWLGVVKIVAKHEGERVYDPNSPIYSELETKLPGFKWQDKADGFRPYFRDFSKPWTVTGAITFNDTFQLTSLGRELASGVKTPRDAMIEFCERYKENEEYPFRILSSGFLELDKPLTLEEIFQAIELRYRPGKERAVDSLHAAQPYLADELPATPRRRLIVMLKILERTGAISSGKAMWSIWDKAILMRLAESHNGAADIPESSLTVAGIDGAFLKDAQAANLSLPAPLPRNVISSLLAKPFLILTGLSGSGKTKVAHSLAEWICESPDQYRLVAVGADWTSNENILGYQDALQPGKYCKPTSGSLDLILAASANPARPYFLILDEMNLSHVERYFSDILSVIESRGDISLHASAGALNTGPGDTPVPPIIKFPTNLFIIGTVNVDETTYMFSPKVLDRANVIEFRASPDDMSSFLDDPKSIDLAKLRGRGVPFAQAFVRSSTLQTLLSELDETITGGVNVQALLNSKLVQIFHELALIGSEFGFRTGIEISRFTYFHAFLSGEGWKLADALDAQVLQKLLPKLHGSERRLGPVLKKLSEFCTENGCEHSLKKIVRMQERLKDGFTSFAEA
;
A
#
# COMPACT_ATOMS: atom_id res chain seq x y z
N MET A 1 33.16 -15.71 24.51
CA MET A 1 32.72 -14.47 23.87
C MET A 1 32.57 -14.77 22.36
N THR A 2 31.36 -15.08 21.94
CA THR A 2 31.09 -15.24 20.51
C THR A 2 31.03 -13.84 19.94
N SER A 3 32.05 -13.48 19.17
CA SER A 3 32.06 -12.25 18.37
C SER A 3 30.81 -12.21 17.49
N VAL A 4 29.98 -11.19 17.64
CA VAL A 4 28.94 -10.91 16.66
C VAL A 4 29.65 -10.74 15.33
N SER A 5 29.37 -11.61 14.40
CA SER A 5 30.02 -11.61 13.10
C SER A 5 29.52 -10.41 12.29
N TYR A 6 30.29 -9.32 12.25
CA TYR A 6 30.14 -8.24 11.28
C TYR A 6 30.28 -8.71 9.82
N ASN A 7 30.52 -10.00 9.61
CA ASN A 7 30.41 -10.64 8.29
C ASN A 7 29.00 -10.54 7.69
N ALA A 8 28.02 -10.11 8.49
CA ALA A 8 26.66 -9.90 8.05
C ALA A 8 26.53 -8.82 6.95
N TRP A 9 27.32 -7.75 7.02
CA TRP A 9 27.18 -6.60 6.12
C TRP A 9 28.24 -6.56 5.04
N THR A 10 28.28 -7.61 4.22
CA THR A 10 29.34 -7.81 3.23
C THR A 10 29.12 -7.11 1.90
N LYS A 11 27.87 -6.73 1.60
CA LYS A 11 27.51 -6.22 0.27
C LYS A 11 27.91 -4.77 0.03
N ILE A 12 28.12 -3.98 1.10
CA ILE A 12 28.49 -2.56 1.01
C ILE A 12 30.01 -2.38 0.93
N ASP A 13 30.80 -3.40 1.21
CA ASP A 13 32.26 -3.32 1.20
C ASP A 13 32.79 -3.16 -0.21
N ASP A 14 33.07 -1.93 -0.61
CA ASP A 14 33.78 -1.67 -1.82
C ASP A 14 34.79 -0.53 -1.69
N GLY A 15 35.96 -0.94 -1.57
CA GLY A 15 37.30 -0.35 -1.58
C GLY A 15 37.51 1.11 -1.82
N SER A 16 36.65 1.87 -2.37
CA SER A 16 36.91 3.29 -2.65
C SER A 16 35.79 4.21 -2.21
N ASP A 17 36.10 5.07 -1.23
CA ASP A 17 35.22 6.15 -0.76
C ASP A 17 34.69 7.07 -1.87
N GLY A 18 35.44 7.20 -2.97
CA GLY A 18 35.12 8.09 -4.07
C GLY A 18 33.94 7.66 -4.93
N VAL A 19 33.68 6.34 -5.03
CA VAL A 19 32.64 5.79 -5.92
C VAL A 19 31.23 6.15 -5.47
N TRP A 20 31.05 6.39 -4.18
CA TRP A 20 29.78 6.81 -3.59
C TRP A 20 29.56 8.34 -3.64
N ALA A 21 30.50 9.13 -4.19
CA ALA A 21 30.30 10.56 -4.35
C ALA A 21 29.13 10.84 -5.32
N ALA A 22 28.25 11.77 -4.95
CA ALA A 22 26.99 12.02 -5.66
C ALA A 22 27.19 12.38 -7.16
N ASP A 23 28.23 13.13 -7.49
CA ASP A 23 28.58 13.53 -8.85
C ASP A 23 29.14 12.37 -9.69
N ILE A 24 29.93 11.49 -9.10
CA ILE A 24 30.44 10.28 -9.72
C ILE A 24 29.30 9.30 -9.93
N TRP A 25 28.51 9.07 -8.90
CA TRP A 25 27.37 8.15 -8.93
C TRP A 25 26.36 8.53 -10.02
N LEU A 26 25.94 9.83 -10.06
CA LEU A 26 25.06 10.35 -11.10
C LEU A 26 25.72 10.31 -12.49
N GLY A 27 27.03 10.58 -12.56
CA GLY A 27 27.79 10.53 -13.81
C GLY A 27 27.77 9.15 -14.45
N VAL A 28 27.98 8.09 -13.68
CA VAL A 28 27.93 6.70 -14.17
C VAL A 28 26.51 6.34 -14.64
N VAL A 29 25.46 6.69 -13.88
CA VAL A 29 24.08 6.43 -14.30
C VAL A 29 23.76 7.11 -15.65
N LYS A 30 24.22 8.34 -15.87
CA LYS A 30 24.05 9.05 -17.14
C LYS A 30 24.84 8.42 -18.30
N ILE A 31 26.03 7.87 -18.02
CA ILE A 31 26.81 7.14 -19.04
C ILE A 31 26.06 5.86 -19.42
N VAL A 32 25.60 5.07 -18.45
CA VAL A 32 24.82 3.86 -18.72
C VAL A 32 23.53 4.17 -19.49
N ALA A 33 22.87 5.30 -19.21
CA ALA A 33 21.69 5.73 -19.95
C ALA A 33 21.93 5.93 -21.46
N LYS A 34 23.14 6.37 -21.85
CA LYS A 34 23.52 6.53 -23.27
C LYS A 34 23.83 5.19 -23.96
N HIS A 35 24.26 4.21 -23.19
CA HIS A 35 24.75 2.91 -23.65
C HIS A 35 23.86 1.74 -23.22
N GLU A 36 22.59 2.01 -22.95
CA GLU A 36 21.63 0.97 -22.52
C GLU A 36 21.47 -0.10 -23.61
N GLY A 37 21.64 -1.35 -23.25
CA GLY A 37 21.59 -2.49 -24.17
C GLY A 37 22.96 -2.96 -24.70
N GLU A 38 24.05 -2.23 -24.48
CA GLU A 38 25.41 -2.70 -24.82
C GLU A 38 25.83 -3.87 -23.91
N ARG A 39 26.68 -4.75 -24.47
CA ARG A 39 27.18 -5.92 -23.72
C ARG A 39 28.16 -5.51 -22.63
N VAL A 40 27.92 -6.01 -21.44
CA VAL A 40 28.72 -5.70 -20.22
C VAL A 40 30.15 -6.23 -20.32
N TYR A 41 30.39 -7.29 -21.07
CA TYR A 41 31.69 -7.97 -21.16
C TYR A 41 32.40 -7.80 -22.51
N ASP A 42 32.04 -6.77 -23.27
CA ASP A 42 32.76 -6.39 -24.49
C ASP A 42 33.82 -5.32 -24.15
N PRO A 43 35.10 -5.65 -24.10
CA PRO A 43 36.16 -4.69 -23.77
C PRO A 43 36.32 -3.55 -24.80
N ASN A 44 35.70 -3.69 -25.98
CA ASN A 44 35.72 -2.67 -27.03
C ASN A 44 34.50 -1.75 -26.97
N SER A 45 33.57 -1.96 -26.04
CA SER A 45 32.39 -1.11 -25.90
C SER A 45 32.80 0.32 -25.53
N PRO A 46 32.27 1.33 -26.23
CA PRO A 46 32.60 2.75 -26.00
C PRO A 46 32.22 3.22 -24.58
N ILE A 47 31.35 2.51 -23.85
CA ILE A 47 31.00 2.82 -22.49
C ILE A 47 32.21 2.87 -21.56
N TYR A 48 33.20 2.00 -21.77
CA TYR A 48 34.36 1.91 -20.89
C TYR A 48 35.30 3.12 -21.01
N SER A 49 35.47 3.68 -22.20
CA SER A 49 36.23 4.92 -22.37
C SER A 49 35.57 6.12 -21.69
N GLU A 50 34.25 6.18 -21.70
CA GLU A 50 33.50 7.22 -20.96
C GLU A 50 33.60 6.99 -19.45
N LEU A 51 33.52 5.75 -18.97
CA LEU A 51 33.68 5.42 -17.55
C LEU A 51 35.09 5.71 -17.03
N GLU A 52 36.15 5.43 -17.80
CA GLU A 52 37.54 5.77 -17.45
C GLU A 52 37.74 7.28 -17.31
N THR A 53 37.11 8.05 -18.19
CA THR A 53 37.16 9.52 -18.13
C THR A 53 36.49 10.05 -16.85
N LYS A 54 35.40 9.43 -16.44
CA LYS A 54 34.64 9.85 -15.25
C LYS A 54 35.25 9.33 -13.94
N LEU A 55 35.98 8.22 -14.01
CA LEU A 55 36.56 7.52 -12.87
C LEU A 55 38.09 7.36 -13.07
N PRO A 56 38.85 8.44 -13.03
CA PRO A 56 40.31 8.39 -13.23
C PRO A 56 40.96 7.55 -12.12
N GLY A 57 41.69 6.51 -12.54
CA GLY A 57 42.35 5.56 -11.64
C GLY A 57 41.77 4.16 -11.67
N PHE A 58 40.63 3.96 -12.32
CA PHE A 58 40.13 2.60 -12.65
C PHE A 58 40.77 2.10 -13.93
N LYS A 59 41.65 1.10 -13.80
CA LYS A 59 42.24 0.42 -14.94
C LYS A 59 41.39 -0.78 -15.35
N TRP A 60 40.59 -0.59 -16.38
CA TRP A 60 39.67 -1.61 -16.90
C TRP A 60 40.37 -2.73 -17.69
N GLN A 61 41.59 -2.50 -18.16
CA GLN A 61 42.24 -3.30 -19.19
C GLN A 61 43.40 -4.18 -18.74
N ASP A 62 43.84 -4.20 -17.50
CA ASP A 62 45.15 -4.76 -17.12
C ASP A 62 45.18 -6.22 -16.68
N LYS A 63 44.12 -7.03 -16.85
CA LYS A 63 44.19 -8.46 -16.55
C LYS A 63 43.38 -9.32 -17.53
N ALA A 64 44.05 -10.11 -18.32
CA ALA A 64 43.46 -11.04 -19.28
C ALA A 64 42.41 -12.01 -18.69
N ASP A 65 42.47 -12.30 -17.39
CA ASP A 65 41.50 -13.15 -16.67
C ASP A 65 40.65 -12.41 -15.60
N GLY A 66 40.86 -11.11 -15.41
CA GLY A 66 40.37 -10.36 -14.24
C GLY A 66 39.21 -9.37 -14.47
N PHE A 67 38.73 -9.22 -15.71
CA PHE A 67 37.72 -8.23 -16.04
C PHE A 67 36.40 -8.46 -15.32
N ARG A 68 35.87 -9.69 -15.27
CA ARG A 68 34.63 -10.04 -14.60
C ARG A 68 34.59 -9.76 -13.08
N PRO A 69 35.58 -10.21 -12.29
CA PRO A 69 35.59 -9.93 -10.85
C PRO A 69 35.71 -8.44 -10.54
N TYR A 70 36.56 -7.72 -11.30
CA TYR A 70 36.80 -6.30 -11.06
C TYR A 70 35.58 -5.43 -11.37
N PHE A 71 34.91 -5.71 -12.50
CA PHE A 71 33.68 -5.04 -12.88
C PHE A 71 32.55 -5.32 -11.89
N ARG A 72 32.40 -6.57 -11.45
CA ARG A 72 31.42 -6.96 -10.45
C ARG A 72 31.58 -6.18 -9.15
N ASP A 73 32.80 -5.99 -8.70
CA ASP A 73 33.06 -5.29 -7.42
C ASP A 73 32.87 -3.78 -7.58
N PHE A 74 33.26 -3.22 -8.70
CA PHE A 74 33.04 -1.82 -9.01
C PHE A 74 31.56 -1.44 -9.16
N SER A 75 30.76 -2.30 -9.76
CA SER A 75 29.34 -2.04 -10.03
C SER A 75 28.44 -2.14 -8.80
N LYS A 76 28.95 -2.63 -7.67
CA LYS A 76 28.17 -2.81 -6.42
C LYS A 76 27.38 -1.58 -5.98
N PRO A 77 27.92 -0.35 -5.95
CA PRO A 77 27.15 0.82 -5.54
C PRO A 77 25.86 1.02 -6.32
N TRP A 78 25.89 0.81 -7.63
CA TRP A 78 24.74 0.99 -8.52
C TRP A 78 23.78 -0.20 -8.51
N THR A 79 24.28 -1.41 -8.38
CA THR A 79 23.46 -2.63 -8.30
C THR A 79 22.80 -2.77 -6.93
N VAL A 80 23.52 -2.49 -5.86
CA VAL A 80 22.99 -2.54 -4.48
C VAL A 80 21.95 -1.45 -4.26
N THR A 81 22.14 -0.25 -4.79
CA THR A 81 21.14 0.82 -4.73
C THR A 81 19.96 0.55 -5.68
N GLY A 82 20.10 -0.37 -6.61
CA GLY A 82 19.07 -0.69 -7.57
C GLY A 82 18.92 0.34 -8.70
N ALA A 83 19.95 1.15 -8.98
CA ALA A 83 19.93 2.11 -10.08
C ALA A 83 20.23 1.46 -11.44
N ILE A 84 21.09 0.45 -11.47
CA ILE A 84 21.52 -0.26 -12.68
C ILE A 84 21.41 -1.76 -12.45
N THR A 85 21.01 -2.49 -13.49
CA THR A 85 21.06 -3.94 -13.51
C THR A 85 22.05 -4.42 -14.57
N PHE A 86 22.79 -5.47 -14.25
CA PHE A 86 23.75 -6.11 -15.13
C PHE A 86 23.42 -7.59 -15.28
N ASN A 87 22.92 -7.95 -16.44
CA ASN A 87 22.92 -9.33 -16.90
C ASN A 87 24.03 -9.45 -17.97
N ASP A 88 23.64 -9.72 -19.21
CA ASP A 88 24.58 -9.69 -20.34
C ASP A 88 24.75 -8.29 -20.94
N THR A 89 23.81 -7.37 -20.61
CA THR A 89 23.78 -5.99 -21.09
C THR A 89 23.59 -5.00 -19.95
N PHE A 90 24.02 -3.76 -20.19
CA PHE A 90 23.75 -2.63 -19.29
C PHE A 90 22.28 -2.21 -19.38
N GLN A 91 21.59 -2.13 -18.26
CA GLN A 91 20.19 -1.70 -18.20
C GLN A 91 19.95 -0.79 -17.00
N LEU A 92 19.20 0.29 -17.22
CA LEU A 92 18.71 1.13 -16.15
C LEU A 92 17.41 0.57 -15.55
N THR A 93 17.28 0.66 -14.25
CA THR A 93 16.01 0.48 -13.55
C THR A 93 15.15 1.75 -13.66
N SER A 94 13.93 1.74 -13.10
CA SER A 94 13.13 2.96 -12.95
C SER A 94 13.89 4.05 -12.18
N LEU A 95 14.52 3.69 -11.07
CA LEU A 95 15.36 4.60 -10.27
C LEU A 95 16.52 5.18 -11.10
N GLY A 96 17.19 4.35 -11.89
CA GLY A 96 18.27 4.79 -12.76
C GLY A 96 17.81 5.82 -13.81
N ARG A 97 16.62 5.62 -14.39
CA ARG A 97 16.01 6.58 -15.35
C ARG A 97 15.60 7.89 -14.70
N GLU A 98 15.02 7.84 -13.51
CA GLU A 98 14.65 9.04 -12.73
C GLU A 98 15.88 9.88 -12.38
N LEU A 99 16.99 9.22 -12.00
CA LEU A 99 18.27 9.90 -11.75
C LEU A 99 18.89 10.46 -13.01
N ALA A 100 18.92 9.70 -14.11
CA ALA A 100 19.50 10.14 -15.38
C ALA A 100 18.76 11.38 -15.93
N SER A 101 17.44 11.41 -15.80
CA SER A 101 16.58 12.52 -16.24
C SER A 101 16.53 13.70 -15.28
N GLY A 102 17.06 13.56 -14.06
CA GLY A 102 17.03 14.62 -13.04
C GLY A 102 15.71 14.77 -12.29
N VAL A 103 14.78 13.84 -12.48
CA VAL A 103 13.50 13.80 -11.73
C VAL A 103 13.76 13.53 -10.24
N LYS A 104 14.79 12.72 -9.95
CA LYS A 104 15.21 12.42 -8.58
C LYS A 104 16.66 12.90 -8.36
N THR A 105 16.90 13.47 -7.18
CA THR A 105 18.27 13.86 -6.81
C THR A 105 19.05 12.65 -6.27
N PRO A 106 20.41 12.65 -6.38
CA PRO A 106 21.23 11.60 -5.77
C PRO A 106 21.02 11.49 -4.25
N ARG A 107 20.76 12.61 -3.58
CA ARG A 107 20.48 12.64 -2.14
C ARG A 107 19.19 11.91 -1.79
N ASP A 108 18.10 12.19 -2.51
CA ASP A 108 16.80 11.54 -2.28
C ASP A 108 16.88 10.04 -2.55
N ALA A 109 17.57 9.65 -3.62
CA ALA A 109 17.80 8.24 -3.93
C ALA A 109 18.65 7.54 -2.85
N MET A 110 19.61 8.24 -2.26
CA MET A 110 20.43 7.70 -1.17
C MET A 110 19.62 7.55 0.13
N ILE A 111 18.74 8.50 0.43
CA ILE A 111 17.82 8.39 1.57
C ILE A 111 16.91 7.17 1.38
N GLU A 112 16.26 7.01 0.24
CA GLU A 112 15.43 5.85 -0.05
C GLU A 112 16.21 4.52 -0.02
N PHE A 113 17.45 4.54 -0.46
CA PHE A 113 18.32 3.38 -0.33
C PHE A 113 18.54 3.02 1.14
N CYS A 114 18.91 3.98 1.98
CA CYS A 114 19.11 3.77 3.41
C CYS A 114 17.85 3.26 4.12
N GLU A 115 16.68 3.73 3.71
CA GLU A 115 15.39 3.29 4.23
C GLU A 115 15.09 1.81 3.93
N ARG A 116 15.48 1.35 2.72
CA ARG A 116 15.13 0.02 2.22
C ARG A 116 16.23 -1.01 2.38
N TYR A 117 17.47 -0.58 2.62
CA TYR A 117 18.60 -1.48 2.65
C TYR A 117 18.51 -2.48 3.81
N LYS A 118 18.38 -3.77 3.45
CA LYS A 118 18.29 -4.90 4.36
C LYS A 118 19.45 -5.87 4.07
N GLU A 119 20.13 -6.31 5.10
CA GLU A 119 21.16 -7.32 5.00
C GLU A 119 21.05 -8.29 6.18
N ASN A 120 20.95 -9.59 5.93
CA ASN A 120 20.75 -10.65 6.92
C ASN A 120 19.58 -10.37 7.88
N GLU A 121 18.43 -10.04 7.33
CA GLU A 121 17.19 -9.72 8.06
C GLU A 121 17.22 -8.41 8.89
N GLU A 122 18.25 -7.59 8.73
CA GLU A 122 18.44 -6.38 9.51
C GLU A 122 18.52 -5.12 8.63
N TYR A 123 18.15 -3.96 9.20
CA TYR A 123 18.21 -2.65 8.56
C TYR A 123 19.34 -1.80 9.14
N PRO A 124 20.59 -1.92 8.63
CA PRO A 124 21.77 -1.32 9.25
C PRO A 124 21.68 0.20 9.42
N PHE A 125 21.14 0.91 8.43
CA PHE A 125 21.04 2.37 8.49
C PHE A 125 20.00 2.85 9.51
N ARG A 126 18.94 2.08 9.73
CA ARG A 126 17.97 2.32 10.80
C ARG A 126 18.62 2.20 12.18
N ILE A 127 19.39 1.13 12.38
CA ILE A 127 20.09 0.88 13.66
C ILE A 127 21.06 2.01 13.95
N LEU A 128 21.85 2.42 12.96
CA LEU A 128 22.76 3.56 13.09
C LEU A 128 22.00 4.85 13.42
N SER A 129 20.95 5.16 12.69
CA SER A 129 20.16 6.39 12.89
C SER A 129 19.52 6.44 14.27
N SER A 130 18.96 5.33 14.73
CA SER A 130 18.40 5.21 16.09
C SER A 130 19.47 5.40 17.16
N GLY A 131 20.66 4.83 16.98
CA GLY A 131 21.78 5.02 17.91
C GLY A 131 22.22 6.48 18.01
N PHE A 132 22.31 7.21 16.91
CA PHE A 132 22.61 8.64 16.92
C PHE A 132 21.53 9.45 17.65
N LEU A 133 20.25 9.16 17.41
CA LEU A 133 19.13 9.87 18.05
C LEU A 133 19.06 9.63 19.55
N GLU A 134 19.35 8.41 20.01
CA GLU A 134 19.32 8.06 21.43
C GLU A 134 20.46 8.72 22.22
N LEU A 135 21.65 8.75 21.64
CA LEU A 135 22.81 9.30 22.32
C LEU A 135 22.87 10.83 22.23
N ASP A 136 22.27 11.42 21.19
CA ASP A 136 22.13 12.87 20.93
C ASP A 136 23.41 13.70 21.22
N LYS A 137 24.58 13.13 20.92
CA LYS A 137 25.91 13.74 21.07
C LYS A 137 26.83 13.36 19.93
N PRO A 138 27.96 14.07 19.73
CA PRO A 138 29.01 13.60 18.83
C PRO A 138 29.57 12.26 19.29
N LEU A 139 29.74 11.31 18.36
CA LEU A 139 30.17 9.94 18.64
C LEU A 139 31.48 9.62 17.92
N THR A 140 32.38 8.94 18.57
CA THR A 140 33.55 8.33 17.94
C THR A 140 33.14 7.05 17.20
N LEU A 141 34.03 6.55 16.35
CA LEU A 141 33.77 5.28 15.63
C LEU A 141 33.57 4.11 16.61
N GLU A 142 34.32 4.11 17.70
CA GLU A 142 34.27 3.11 18.77
C GLU A 142 32.93 3.14 19.51
N GLU A 143 32.42 4.33 19.84
CA GLU A 143 31.11 4.50 20.48
C GLU A 143 29.98 4.04 19.57
N ILE A 144 30.06 4.36 18.28
CA ILE A 144 29.07 3.90 17.27
C ILE A 144 29.11 2.38 17.15
N PHE A 145 30.29 1.77 17.11
CA PHE A 145 30.44 0.34 17.05
C PHE A 145 29.83 -0.35 18.28
N GLN A 146 30.09 0.18 19.47
CA GLN A 146 29.47 -0.32 20.69
C GLN A 146 27.95 -0.21 20.68
N ALA A 147 27.42 0.93 20.24
CA ALA A 147 25.98 1.14 20.13
C ALA A 147 25.32 0.12 19.19
N ILE A 148 25.98 -0.21 18.07
CA ILE A 148 25.52 -1.24 17.13
C ILE A 148 25.60 -2.62 17.77
N GLU A 149 26.76 -3.02 18.30
CA GLU A 149 26.93 -4.33 18.92
C GLU A 149 25.95 -4.58 20.07
N LEU A 150 25.63 -3.54 20.83
CA LEU A 150 24.66 -3.62 21.90
C LEU A 150 23.23 -3.89 21.43
N ARG A 151 22.83 -3.39 20.25
CA ARG A 151 21.50 -3.61 19.68
C ARG A 151 21.35 -4.96 18.99
N TYR A 152 22.47 -5.53 18.53
CA TYR A 152 22.48 -6.80 17.79
C TYR A 152 22.49 -8.06 18.68
N ARG A 153 22.58 -7.94 20.00
CA ARG A 153 22.54 -9.11 20.89
C ARG A 153 21.10 -9.51 21.20
N PRO A 154 20.57 -10.60 20.63
CA PRO A 154 19.23 -11.05 20.96
C PRO A 154 19.12 -11.42 22.45
N GLY A 155 18.01 -11.02 23.09
CA GLY A 155 17.61 -11.44 24.43
C GLY A 155 18.17 -10.62 25.61
N LYS A 156 18.71 -9.41 25.39
CA LYS A 156 19.02 -8.46 26.48
C LYS A 156 18.24 -7.18 26.28
N GLU A 157 17.21 -6.97 27.06
CA GLU A 157 16.63 -5.64 27.29
C GLU A 157 17.70 -4.69 27.78
N ARG A 158 17.81 -3.51 27.14
CA ARG A 158 18.82 -2.53 27.55
C ARG A 158 18.22 -1.15 27.68
N ALA A 159 18.40 -0.62 28.87
CA ALA A 159 18.18 0.78 29.14
C ALA A 159 19.27 1.64 28.45
N VAL A 160 18.90 2.84 28.01
CA VAL A 160 19.82 3.86 27.49
C VAL A 160 21.03 4.10 28.42
N ASP A 161 20.83 3.97 29.72
CA ASP A 161 21.86 4.12 30.76
C ASP A 161 23.03 3.15 30.59
N SER A 162 22.82 1.97 30.01
CA SER A 162 23.91 0.99 29.79
C SER A 162 24.84 1.38 28.63
N LEU A 163 24.37 2.21 27.69
CA LEU A 163 25.18 2.78 26.61
C LEU A 163 26.16 3.86 27.14
N HIS A 164 25.74 4.62 28.13
CA HIS A 164 26.59 5.62 28.79
C HIS A 164 27.64 5.00 29.75
N ALA A 165 27.38 3.80 30.26
CA ALA A 165 28.21 3.08 31.18
C ALA A 165 29.22 2.10 30.53
N ALA A 166 29.11 1.87 29.22
CA ALA A 166 30.03 1.00 28.47
C ALA A 166 31.42 1.63 28.44
N GLN A 167 32.45 0.90 28.85
CA GLN A 167 33.83 1.34 28.67
C GLN A 167 34.13 1.46 27.17
N PRO A 168 34.78 2.54 26.70
CA PRO A 168 35.11 2.70 25.31
C PRO A 168 36.07 1.58 24.87
N TYR A 169 35.75 0.93 23.75
CA TYR A 169 36.73 0.09 23.05
C TYR A 169 37.91 0.96 22.60
N LEU A 170 39.13 0.45 22.79
CA LEU A 170 40.29 1.13 22.23
C LEU A 170 40.28 0.97 20.69
N ALA A 171 40.68 2.02 19.99
CA ALA A 171 40.65 2.06 18.50
C ALA A 171 41.41 0.89 17.84
N ASP A 172 42.41 0.37 18.53
CA ASP A 172 43.24 -0.76 18.05
C ASP A 172 42.57 -2.14 18.22
N GLU A 173 41.43 -2.23 18.91
CA GLU A 173 40.72 -3.50 19.16
C GLU A 173 39.66 -3.83 18.07
N LEU A 174 39.30 -2.85 17.25
CA LEU A 174 38.35 -3.06 16.13
C LEU A 174 39.05 -3.80 14.96
N PRO A 175 38.57 -4.99 14.56
CA PRO A 175 39.10 -5.66 13.38
C PRO A 175 39.04 -4.76 12.13
N ALA A 176 40.06 -4.80 11.29
CA ALA A 176 40.20 -3.91 10.14
C ALA A 176 39.02 -3.95 9.17
N THR A 177 38.45 -5.13 8.92
CA THR A 177 37.34 -5.31 7.97
C THR A 177 36.01 -4.74 8.50
N PRO A 178 35.54 -5.05 9.72
CA PRO A 178 34.36 -4.40 10.31
C PRO A 178 34.49 -2.88 10.41
N ARG A 179 35.66 -2.39 10.83
CA ARG A 179 35.94 -0.94 10.91
C ARG A 179 35.75 -0.25 9.58
N ARG A 180 36.29 -0.80 8.49
CA ARG A 180 36.16 -0.25 7.14
C ARG A 180 34.71 -0.22 6.67
N ARG A 181 33.95 -1.28 6.90
CA ARG A 181 32.53 -1.36 6.52
C ARG A 181 31.68 -0.34 7.26
N LEU A 182 31.89 -0.21 8.57
CA LEU A 182 31.20 0.80 9.36
C LEU A 182 31.49 2.23 8.86
N ILE A 183 32.74 2.53 8.51
CA ILE A 183 33.12 3.82 7.93
C ILE A 183 32.37 4.07 6.61
N VAL A 184 32.27 3.08 5.73
CA VAL A 184 31.51 3.23 4.45
C VAL A 184 30.04 3.51 4.71
N MET A 185 29.40 2.82 5.66
CA MET A 185 28.02 3.07 6.02
C MET A 185 27.79 4.48 6.60
N LEU A 186 28.69 4.94 7.48
CA LEU A 186 28.64 6.28 8.03
C LEU A 186 28.81 7.35 6.93
N LYS A 187 29.67 7.10 5.95
CA LYS A 187 29.80 8.00 4.79
C LYS A 187 28.58 8.02 3.90
N ILE A 188 27.87 6.91 3.75
CA ILE A 188 26.58 6.88 3.06
C ILE A 188 25.56 7.72 3.84
N LEU A 189 25.47 7.57 5.16
CA LEU A 189 24.60 8.41 5.99
C LEU A 189 24.97 9.91 5.91
N GLU A 190 26.27 10.23 5.90
CA GLU A 190 26.73 11.61 5.72
C GLU A 190 26.26 12.21 4.40
N ARG A 191 26.24 11.43 3.33
CA ARG A 191 25.74 11.86 2.00
C ARG A 191 24.23 12.08 1.94
N THR A 192 23.45 11.42 2.81
CA THR A 192 22.04 11.78 2.99
C THR A 192 21.87 13.15 3.64
N GLY A 193 22.91 13.68 4.26
CA GLY A 193 22.86 14.88 5.07
C GLY A 193 22.29 14.65 6.47
N ALA A 194 22.16 13.40 6.91
CA ALA A 194 21.67 13.07 8.25
C ALA A 194 22.72 13.33 9.32
N ILE A 195 23.97 13.01 9.04
CA ILE A 195 25.14 13.21 9.94
C ILE A 195 26.25 13.96 9.22
N SER A 196 27.20 14.48 9.99
CA SER A 196 28.44 15.09 9.51
C SER A 196 29.65 14.56 10.25
N SER A 197 30.80 14.48 9.58
CA SER A 197 32.07 14.10 10.20
C SER A 197 32.96 15.29 10.49
N GLY A 198 33.70 15.27 11.61
CA GLY A 198 34.67 16.27 11.97
C GLY A 198 35.54 15.85 13.15
N LYS A 199 36.87 16.06 13.09
CA LYS A 199 37.84 15.73 14.15
C LYS A 199 37.72 14.28 14.70
N ALA A 200 37.58 13.30 13.80
CA ALA A 200 37.38 11.89 14.13
C ALA A 200 36.07 11.55 14.88
N MET A 201 35.10 12.45 14.86
CA MET A 201 33.77 12.25 15.44
C MET A 201 32.67 12.44 14.40
N TRP A 202 31.54 11.78 14.63
CA TRP A 202 30.33 11.90 13.82
C TRP A 202 29.24 12.58 14.64
N SER A 203 28.59 13.56 14.06
CA SER A 203 27.57 14.39 14.74
C SER A 203 26.30 14.41 13.93
N ILE A 204 25.16 14.59 14.61
CA ILE A 204 23.88 14.83 13.96
C ILE A 204 23.95 16.16 13.22
N TRP A 205 23.60 16.14 11.92
CA TRP A 205 23.49 17.34 11.10
C TRP A 205 22.04 17.71 10.82
N ASP A 206 21.23 16.73 10.42
CA ASP A 206 19.80 16.89 10.18
C ASP A 206 19.02 15.81 10.94
N LYS A 207 18.45 16.21 12.07
CA LYS A 207 17.70 15.31 12.96
C LYS A 207 16.43 14.78 12.30
N ALA A 208 15.80 15.54 11.38
CA ALA A 208 14.61 15.11 10.68
C ALA A 208 14.90 13.94 9.73
N ILE A 209 16.03 13.95 9.03
CA ILE A 209 16.45 12.82 8.19
C ILE A 209 16.77 11.59 9.05
N LEU A 210 17.48 11.76 10.16
CA LEU A 210 17.75 10.65 11.08
C LEU A 210 16.46 10.06 11.65
N MET A 211 15.52 10.89 12.07
CA MET A 211 14.20 10.46 12.50
C MET A 211 13.49 9.67 11.40
N ARG A 212 13.47 10.19 10.19
CA ARG A 212 12.90 9.51 9.03
C ARG A 212 13.55 8.15 8.79
N LEU A 213 14.88 8.05 8.84
CA LEU A 213 15.61 6.79 8.67
C LEU A 213 15.41 5.83 9.83
N ALA A 214 15.30 6.34 11.05
CA ALA A 214 15.02 5.56 12.26
C ALA A 214 13.54 5.12 12.29
N GLU A 215 12.63 5.99 11.88
CA GLU A 215 11.18 5.82 11.92
C GLU A 215 10.65 5.11 10.68
N SER A 216 11.39 5.03 9.58
CA SER A 216 10.94 4.37 8.35
C SER A 216 10.37 2.95 8.61
N HIS A 217 10.52 2.47 9.86
CA HIS A 217 9.93 1.24 10.37
C HIS A 217 9.54 1.32 11.87
N ASN A 218 9.36 2.50 12.46
CA ASN A 218 8.97 2.65 13.88
C ASN A 218 7.48 2.36 14.16
N GLY A 219 6.83 1.53 13.34
CA GLY A 219 5.59 0.86 13.70
C GLY A 219 5.77 -0.62 14.07
N ALA A 220 6.99 -1.13 14.07
CA ALA A 220 7.26 -2.52 14.42
C ALA A 220 8.47 -2.60 15.33
N ALA A 221 8.26 -2.58 16.64
CA ALA A 221 9.05 -3.40 17.52
C ALA A 221 9.12 -4.78 16.87
N ASP A 222 10.32 -5.40 16.76
CA ASP A 222 10.58 -6.73 16.22
C ASP A 222 9.36 -7.67 16.19
N ILE A 223 8.45 -7.36 15.27
CA ILE A 223 7.44 -8.30 14.85
C ILE A 223 8.13 -9.09 13.74
N PRO A 224 8.38 -10.40 13.88
CA PRO A 224 8.93 -11.22 12.80
C PRO A 224 8.17 -10.95 11.51
N GLU A 225 8.78 -11.05 10.34
CA GLU A 225 8.07 -10.90 9.05
C GLU A 225 6.79 -11.76 8.97
N SER A 226 6.73 -12.85 9.72
CA SER A 226 5.53 -13.66 9.99
C SER A 226 4.42 -12.93 10.75
N SER A 227 4.67 -11.75 11.35
CA SER A 227 3.67 -11.01 12.13
C SER A 227 3.19 -9.71 11.50
N LEU A 228 3.80 -9.23 10.40
CA LEU A 228 3.23 -8.18 9.53
C LEU A 228 2.29 -8.80 8.49
N THR A 229 1.39 -9.65 8.97
CA THR A 229 0.40 -10.32 8.14
C THR A 229 -0.98 -9.78 8.46
N VAL A 230 -1.85 -9.71 7.46
CA VAL A 230 -3.28 -9.50 7.66
C VAL A 230 -4.02 -10.78 8.08
N ALA A 231 -3.31 -11.89 8.29
CA ALA A 231 -3.93 -13.13 8.73
C ALA A 231 -4.69 -12.91 10.05
N GLY A 232 -5.93 -13.37 10.09
CA GLY A 232 -6.79 -13.25 11.27
C GLY A 232 -7.38 -11.86 11.54
N ILE A 233 -7.13 -10.87 10.69
CA ILE A 233 -7.67 -9.51 10.85
C ILE A 233 -9.20 -9.50 10.83
N ASP A 234 -9.85 -10.33 10.00
CA ASP A 234 -11.30 -10.47 9.90
C ASP A 234 -11.90 -11.05 11.18
N GLY A 235 -11.27 -12.09 11.75
CA GLY A 235 -11.65 -12.69 13.01
C GLY A 235 -11.44 -11.76 14.21
N ALA A 236 -10.33 -11.01 14.22
CA ALA A 236 -10.04 -10.02 15.24
C ALA A 236 -11.06 -8.88 15.22
N PHE A 237 -11.36 -8.34 14.03
CA PHE A 237 -12.40 -7.31 13.89
C PHE A 237 -13.78 -7.82 14.30
N LEU A 238 -14.17 -9.03 13.89
CA LEU A 238 -15.47 -9.63 14.28
C LEU A 238 -15.59 -9.76 15.80
N LYS A 239 -14.55 -10.27 16.47
CA LYS A 239 -14.50 -10.43 17.93
C LYS A 239 -14.64 -9.09 18.66
N ASP A 240 -13.89 -8.08 18.23
CA ASP A 240 -13.92 -6.75 18.86
C ASP A 240 -15.24 -6.03 18.56
N ALA A 241 -15.83 -6.21 17.37
CA ALA A 241 -17.16 -5.71 17.01
C ALA A 241 -18.25 -6.28 17.93
N GLN A 242 -18.23 -7.60 18.17
CA GLN A 242 -19.15 -8.26 19.11
C GLN A 242 -18.98 -7.70 20.54
N ALA A 243 -17.74 -7.50 21.00
CA ALA A 243 -17.46 -6.89 22.31
C ALA A 243 -17.96 -5.43 22.42
N ALA A 244 -18.10 -4.73 21.29
CA ALA A 244 -18.66 -3.40 21.18
C ALA A 244 -20.19 -3.39 20.91
N ASN A 245 -20.86 -4.53 21.05
CA ASN A 245 -22.29 -4.74 20.76
C ASN A 245 -22.68 -4.50 19.28
N LEU A 246 -21.72 -4.63 18.36
CA LEU A 246 -21.98 -4.63 16.92
C LEU A 246 -22.05 -6.07 16.43
N SER A 247 -23.28 -6.58 16.20
CA SER A 247 -23.49 -7.90 15.62
C SER A 247 -23.26 -7.86 14.12
N LEU A 248 -22.28 -8.63 13.62
CA LEU A 248 -21.97 -8.74 12.20
C LEU A 248 -22.08 -10.21 11.77
N PRO A 249 -22.69 -10.52 10.61
CA PRO A 249 -22.64 -11.85 10.02
C PRO A 249 -21.16 -12.27 9.82
N ALA A 250 -20.83 -13.51 10.19
CA ALA A 250 -19.44 -13.98 10.15
C ALA A 250 -18.68 -13.76 8.82
N PRO A 251 -19.29 -13.93 7.63
CA PRO A 251 -18.62 -13.68 6.36
C PRO A 251 -18.37 -12.19 6.07
N LEU A 252 -19.11 -11.28 6.69
CA LEU A 252 -19.10 -9.86 6.33
C LEU A 252 -17.75 -9.18 6.57
N PRO A 253 -17.07 -9.30 7.73
CA PRO A 253 -15.75 -8.73 7.94
C PRO A 253 -14.73 -9.19 6.91
N ARG A 254 -14.70 -10.49 6.61
CA ARG A 254 -13.80 -11.07 5.59
C ARG A 254 -14.07 -10.46 4.22
N ASN A 255 -15.33 -10.40 3.80
CA ASN A 255 -15.72 -9.83 2.51
C ASN A 255 -15.36 -8.35 2.39
N VAL A 256 -15.59 -7.55 3.45
CA VAL A 256 -15.25 -6.12 3.50
C VAL A 256 -13.73 -5.94 3.39
N ILE A 257 -12.96 -6.65 4.20
CA ILE A 257 -11.49 -6.53 4.25
C ILE A 257 -10.88 -7.02 2.94
N SER A 258 -11.29 -8.20 2.42
CA SER A 258 -10.81 -8.71 1.13
C SER A 258 -11.14 -7.76 -0.03
N SER A 259 -12.32 -7.12 0.01
CA SER A 259 -12.72 -6.14 -0.99
C SER A 259 -11.82 -4.91 -0.97
N LEU A 260 -11.53 -4.35 0.20
CA LEU A 260 -10.66 -3.18 0.36
C LEU A 260 -9.21 -3.47 0.02
N LEU A 261 -8.71 -4.67 0.34
CA LEU A 261 -7.37 -5.14 -0.04
C LEU A 261 -7.25 -5.37 -1.55
N ALA A 262 -8.30 -5.86 -2.18
CA ALA A 262 -8.32 -6.04 -3.63
C ALA A 262 -8.42 -4.71 -4.37
N LYS A 263 -9.21 -3.77 -3.83
CA LYS A 263 -9.45 -2.45 -4.41
C LYS A 263 -9.88 -1.44 -3.32
N PRO A 264 -9.29 -0.25 -3.24
CA PRO A 264 -9.57 0.71 -2.17
C PRO A 264 -10.90 1.47 -2.35
N PHE A 265 -11.90 0.86 -2.98
CA PHE A 265 -13.23 1.43 -3.12
C PHE A 265 -14.32 0.38 -2.95
N LEU A 266 -15.12 0.55 -1.89
CA LEU A 266 -16.21 -0.33 -1.48
C LEU A 266 -17.52 0.46 -1.39
N ILE A 267 -18.61 -0.15 -1.82
CA ILE A 267 -19.98 0.40 -1.66
C ILE A 267 -20.78 -0.58 -0.79
N LEU A 268 -21.34 -0.09 0.31
CA LEU A 268 -22.25 -0.82 1.18
C LEU A 268 -23.69 -0.44 0.83
N THR A 269 -24.48 -1.37 0.31
CA THR A 269 -25.89 -1.13 -0.07
C THR A 269 -26.85 -1.81 0.91
N GLY A 270 -28.06 -1.32 1.02
CA GLY A 270 -29.11 -1.95 1.84
C GLY A 270 -30.16 -0.93 2.28
N LEU A 271 -31.15 -1.41 3.02
CA LEU A 271 -32.24 -0.58 3.53
C LEU A 271 -31.75 0.52 4.47
N SER A 272 -32.46 1.63 4.53
CA SER A 272 -32.19 2.69 5.49
C SER A 272 -32.26 2.12 6.92
N GLY A 273 -31.34 2.57 7.79
CA GLY A 273 -31.26 2.07 9.17
C GLY A 273 -30.66 0.67 9.36
N SER A 274 -30.22 -0.03 8.30
CA SER A 274 -29.66 -1.39 8.42
C SER A 274 -28.23 -1.43 9.03
N GLY A 275 -27.59 -0.29 9.31
CA GLY A 275 -26.29 -0.25 9.98
C GLY A 275 -25.06 -0.11 9.06
N LYS A 276 -25.24 0.12 7.76
CA LYS A 276 -24.15 0.27 6.75
C LYS A 276 -23.05 1.25 7.20
N THR A 277 -23.46 2.46 7.54
CA THR A 277 -22.55 3.53 8.00
C THR A 277 -21.85 3.15 9.30
N LYS A 278 -22.53 2.40 10.18
CA LYS A 278 -21.92 1.90 11.43
C LYS A 278 -20.82 0.89 11.14
N VAL A 279 -21.01 -0.01 10.17
CA VAL A 279 -19.97 -0.98 9.77
C VAL A 279 -18.73 -0.27 9.23
N ALA A 280 -18.90 0.70 8.30
CA ALA A 280 -17.81 1.48 7.75
C ALA A 280 -17.05 2.26 8.84
N HIS A 281 -17.79 2.96 9.69
CA HIS A 281 -17.22 3.75 10.80
C HIS A 281 -16.51 2.85 11.83
N SER A 282 -17.11 1.70 12.18
CA SER A 282 -16.51 0.76 13.14
C SER A 282 -15.18 0.18 12.64
N LEU A 283 -15.08 -0.14 11.35
CA LEU A 283 -13.81 -0.61 10.77
C LEU A 283 -12.73 0.49 10.81
N ALA A 284 -13.10 1.73 10.46
CA ALA A 284 -12.17 2.85 10.51
C ALA A 284 -11.71 3.15 11.95
N GLU A 285 -12.64 3.24 12.91
CA GLU A 285 -12.35 3.45 14.32
C GLU A 285 -11.47 2.33 14.90
N TRP A 286 -11.67 1.09 14.45
CA TRP A 286 -10.93 -0.07 14.92
C TRP A 286 -9.47 -0.09 14.45
N ILE A 287 -9.21 0.20 13.15
CA ILE A 287 -7.87 0.05 12.54
C ILE A 287 -7.02 1.32 12.60
N CYS A 288 -7.63 2.50 12.74
CA CYS A 288 -6.93 3.78 12.78
C CYS A 288 -6.40 4.08 14.19
N GLU A 289 -5.23 4.70 14.26
CA GLU A 289 -4.61 5.16 15.52
C GLU A 289 -5.31 6.40 16.07
N SER A 290 -5.83 7.25 15.17
CA SER A 290 -6.38 8.56 15.49
C SER A 290 -7.64 8.84 14.66
N PRO A 291 -8.63 9.57 15.22
CA PRO A 291 -9.80 10.04 14.47
C PRO A 291 -9.48 10.92 13.25
N ASP A 292 -8.27 11.46 13.16
CA ASP A 292 -7.82 12.26 12.01
C ASP A 292 -7.59 11.41 10.74
N GLN A 293 -7.50 10.10 10.89
CA GLN A 293 -7.28 9.17 9.79
C GLN A 293 -8.58 8.77 9.06
N TYR A 294 -9.74 9.23 9.50
CA TYR A 294 -10.97 9.00 8.77
C TYR A 294 -11.90 10.21 8.79
N ARG A 295 -12.76 10.31 7.78
CA ARG A 295 -13.84 11.31 7.71
C ARG A 295 -15.12 10.64 7.25
N LEU A 296 -16.20 10.91 8.01
CA LEU A 296 -17.55 10.58 7.62
C LEU A 296 -18.19 11.84 7.01
N VAL A 297 -18.51 11.76 5.73
CA VAL A 297 -18.97 12.89 4.93
C VAL A 297 -20.35 12.55 4.38
N ALA A 298 -21.37 13.29 4.81
CA ALA A 298 -22.70 13.19 4.25
C ALA A 298 -22.75 13.86 2.87
N VAL A 299 -23.18 13.13 1.86
CA VAL A 299 -23.31 13.66 0.50
C VAL A 299 -24.58 14.52 0.40
N GLY A 300 -24.43 15.73 -0.13
CA GLY A 300 -25.57 16.62 -0.38
C GLY A 300 -26.26 16.32 -1.71
N ALA A 301 -27.59 16.48 -1.77
CA ALA A 301 -28.37 16.33 -3.01
C ALA A 301 -28.00 17.37 -4.09
N ASP A 302 -27.37 18.46 -3.70
CA ASP A 302 -26.92 19.57 -4.54
C ASP A 302 -25.49 19.39 -5.09
N TRP A 303 -24.82 18.29 -4.79
CA TRP A 303 -23.45 18.07 -5.22
C TRP A 303 -23.36 17.79 -6.74
N THR A 304 -22.84 18.75 -7.48
CA THR A 304 -22.73 18.67 -8.95
C THR A 304 -21.29 18.71 -9.47
N SER A 305 -20.30 19.00 -8.59
CA SER A 305 -18.89 19.11 -8.94
C SER A 305 -18.01 18.48 -7.84
N ASN A 306 -16.72 18.27 -8.15
CA ASN A 306 -15.71 17.75 -7.23
C ASN A 306 -15.32 18.73 -6.10
N GLU A 307 -15.80 19.97 -6.15
CA GLU A 307 -15.49 21.02 -5.16
C GLU A 307 -15.90 20.64 -3.74
N ASN A 308 -16.96 19.86 -3.61
CA ASN A 308 -17.44 19.38 -2.31
C ASN A 308 -16.49 18.35 -1.65
N ILE A 309 -15.61 17.72 -2.43
CA ILE A 309 -14.61 16.75 -1.96
C ILE A 309 -13.21 17.36 -1.95
N LEU A 310 -12.83 18.08 -3.02
CA LEU A 310 -11.49 18.56 -3.25
C LEU A 310 -11.32 20.06 -2.94
N GLY A 311 -12.41 20.85 -2.96
CA GLY A 311 -12.34 22.29 -2.87
C GLY A 311 -12.04 22.96 -4.21
N TYR A 312 -11.71 24.24 -4.19
CA TYR A 312 -11.46 25.04 -5.38
C TYR A 312 -10.55 26.24 -5.09
N GLN A 313 -9.90 26.74 -6.13
CA GLN A 313 -9.15 27.99 -6.08
C GLN A 313 -10.12 29.19 -6.05
N ASP A 314 -9.94 30.12 -5.10
CA ASP A 314 -10.78 31.33 -5.03
C ASP A 314 -10.52 32.24 -6.23
N ALA A 315 -11.55 32.42 -7.06
CA ALA A 315 -11.45 33.26 -8.27
C ALA A 315 -11.28 34.76 -7.95
N LEU A 316 -11.74 35.19 -6.76
CA LEU A 316 -11.63 36.59 -6.31
C LEU A 316 -10.33 36.86 -5.57
N GLN A 317 -9.69 35.82 -5.01
CA GLN A 317 -8.41 35.89 -4.32
C GLN A 317 -7.44 34.85 -4.90
N PRO A 318 -6.76 35.15 -6.02
CA PRO A 318 -5.98 34.15 -6.79
C PRO A 318 -4.89 33.40 -6.01
N GLY A 319 -4.47 33.91 -4.86
CA GLY A 319 -3.50 33.26 -3.97
C GLY A 319 -4.11 32.33 -2.92
N LYS A 320 -5.43 32.15 -2.93
CA LYS A 320 -6.17 31.41 -1.89
C LYS A 320 -6.87 30.19 -2.45
N TYR A 321 -6.92 29.14 -1.63
CA TYR A 321 -7.68 27.92 -1.90
C TYR A 321 -8.78 27.72 -0.86
N CYS A 322 -9.99 27.44 -1.31
CA CYS A 322 -11.15 27.16 -0.47
C CYS A 322 -11.26 25.63 -0.28
N LYS A 323 -10.87 25.13 0.89
CA LYS A 323 -11.04 23.72 1.26
C LYS A 323 -12.51 23.40 1.54
N PRO A 324 -12.95 22.14 1.27
CA PRO A 324 -14.29 21.71 1.65
C PRO A 324 -14.42 21.61 3.18
N THR A 325 -15.56 22.04 3.71
CA THR A 325 -15.84 21.99 5.15
C THR A 325 -15.93 20.57 5.72
N SER A 326 -16.12 19.58 4.85
CA SER A 326 -16.11 18.16 5.21
C SER A 326 -14.76 17.65 5.73
N GLY A 327 -13.65 18.36 5.45
CA GLY A 327 -12.29 17.93 5.76
C GLY A 327 -11.77 16.80 4.88
N SER A 328 -12.46 16.49 3.77
CA SER A 328 -12.06 15.43 2.85
C SER A 328 -10.72 15.68 2.17
N LEU A 329 -10.43 16.93 1.75
CA LEU A 329 -9.13 17.28 1.19
C LEU A 329 -8.01 17.18 2.22
N ASP A 330 -8.25 17.62 3.47
CA ASP A 330 -7.25 17.49 4.53
C ASP A 330 -6.92 16.02 4.82
N LEU A 331 -7.92 15.14 4.78
CA LEU A 331 -7.72 13.69 4.88
C LEU A 331 -6.84 13.15 3.75
N ILE A 332 -7.09 13.57 2.50
CA ILE A 332 -6.31 13.14 1.33
C ILE A 332 -4.86 13.63 1.44
N LEU A 333 -4.65 14.88 1.85
CA LEU A 333 -3.31 15.45 2.07
C LEU A 333 -2.57 14.71 3.20
N ALA A 334 -3.26 14.41 4.31
CA ALA A 334 -2.71 13.65 5.42
C ALA A 334 -2.33 12.22 5.02
N ALA A 335 -3.15 11.56 4.19
CA ALA A 335 -2.86 10.23 3.64
C ALA A 335 -1.61 10.25 2.76
N SER A 336 -1.45 11.27 1.92
CA SER A 336 -0.25 11.46 1.08
C SER A 336 1.01 11.67 1.91
N ALA A 337 0.90 12.39 3.03
CA ALA A 337 2.02 12.67 3.93
C ALA A 337 2.42 11.45 4.79
N ASN A 338 1.52 10.50 5.01
CA ASN A 338 1.73 9.35 5.90
C ASN A 338 1.38 8.02 5.21
N PRO A 339 2.16 7.58 4.22
CA PRO A 339 1.80 6.45 3.35
C PRO A 339 1.74 5.09 4.05
N ALA A 340 2.31 4.94 5.24
CA ALA A 340 2.29 3.69 6.01
C ALA A 340 1.02 3.49 6.86
N ARG A 341 0.19 4.53 7.01
CA ARG A 341 -1.03 4.52 7.83
C ARG A 341 -2.28 4.44 6.96
N PRO A 342 -3.31 3.65 7.33
CA PRO A 342 -4.56 3.63 6.60
C PRO A 342 -5.37 4.90 6.85
N TYR A 343 -6.02 5.41 5.81
CA TYR A 343 -6.96 6.52 5.87
C TYR A 343 -8.28 6.11 5.24
N PHE A 344 -9.41 6.57 5.81
CA PHE A 344 -10.75 6.20 5.33
C PHE A 344 -11.60 7.43 5.03
N LEU A 345 -12.07 7.51 3.79
CA LEU A 345 -13.11 8.46 3.37
C LEU A 345 -14.43 7.70 3.29
N ILE A 346 -15.35 7.98 4.22
CA ILE A 346 -16.66 7.37 4.27
C ILE A 346 -17.68 8.38 3.72
N LEU A 347 -18.28 8.04 2.58
CA LEU A 347 -19.30 8.87 1.93
C LEU A 347 -20.68 8.32 2.28
N ASP A 348 -21.40 9.02 3.16
CA ASP A 348 -22.71 8.60 3.59
C ASP A 348 -23.77 9.05 2.58
N GLU A 349 -24.69 8.15 2.24
CA GLU A 349 -25.72 8.35 1.22
C GLU A 349 -25.15 8.78 -0.14
N MET A 350 -24.10 8.07 -0.57
CA MET A 350 -23.30 8.40 -1.75
C MET A 350 -24.13 8.62 -3.03
N ASN A 351 -25.27 7.97 -3.15
CA ASN A 351 -26.18 8.06 -4.29
C ASN A 351 -27.27 9.15 -4.17
N LEU A 352 -27.21 10.01 -3.17
CA LEU A 352 -28.11 11.14 -3.02
C LEU A 352 -27.90 12.20 -4.13
N SER A 353 -26.70 12.22 -4.72
CA SER A 353 -26.40 12.95 -5.96
C SER A 353 -25.71 12.06 -6.99
N HIS A 354 -25.52 12.56 -8.21
CA HIS A 354 -24.83 11.84 -9.30
C HIS A 354 -23.34 11.65 -9.00
N VAL A 355 -22.95 10.46 -8.59
CA VAL A 355 -21.58 10.12 -8.21
C VAL A 355 -20.57 10.42 -9.31
N GLU A 356 -20.89 10.13 -10.55
CA GLU A 356 -20.04 10.39 -11.70
C GLU A 356 -19.79 11.86 -12.00
N ARG A 357 -20.48 12.79 -11.32
CA ARG A 357 -20.24 14.23 -11.43
C ARG A 357 -19.30 14.71 -10.33
N TYR A 358 -19.70 14.56 -9.07
CA TYR A 358 -18.92 15.09 -7.95
C TYR A 358 -17.67 14.25 -7.62
N PHE A 359 -17.64 12.99 -8.07
CA PHE A 359 -16.57 12.04 -7.75
C PHE A 359 -15.75 11.61 -8.98
N SER A 360 -15.92 12.28 -10.13
CA SER A 360 -15.31 11.93 -11.41
C SER A 360 -13.80 11.78 -11.37
N ASP A 361 -13.11 12.75 -10.75
CA ASP A 361 -11.66 12.81 -10.72
C ASP A 361 -11.09 11.68 -9.84
N ILE A 362 -11.72 11.44 -8.70
CA ILE A 362 -11.34 10.34 -7.82
C ILE A 362 -11.61 8.98 -8.48
N LEU A 363 -12.75 8.80 -9.17
CA LEU A 363 -13.02 7.60 -9.94
C LEU A 363 -11.95 7.35 -11.01
N SER A 364 -11.47 8.41 -11.66
CA SER A 364 -10.42 8.30 -12.67
C SER A 364 -9.09 7.86 -12.05
N VAL A 365 -8.67 8.46 -10.94
CA VAL A 365 -7.35 8.19 -10.33
C VAL A 365 -7.31 6.90 -9.51
N ILE A 366 -8.43 6.42 -8.98
CA ILE A 366 -8.53 5.06 -8.40
C ILE A 366 -8.11 4.01 -9.44
N GLU A 367 -8.44 4.26 -10.72
CA GLU A 367 -8.11 3.36 -11.82
C GLU A 367 -6.68 3.56 -12.33
N SER A 368 -6.33 4.81 -12.65
CA SER A 368 -5.05 5.15 -13.28
C SER A 368 -3.87 5.19 -12.32
N ARG A 369 -4.13 5.28 -11.01
CA ARG A 369 -3.13 5.61 -9.97
C ARG A 369 -2.36 6.90 -10.30
N GLY A 370 -3.03 7.80 -11.01
CA GLY A 370 -2.50 9.07 -11.47
C GLY A 370 -2.58 10.19 -10.45
N ASP A 371 -2.41 11.39 -10.97
CA ASP A 371 -2.41 12.63 -10.20
C ASP A 371 -3.77 13.32 -10.28
N ILE A 372 -4.15 14.03 -9.20
CA ILE A 372 -5.30 14.93 -9.14
C ILE A 372 -4.78 16.35 -9.26
N SER A 373 -5.23 17.08 -10.28
CA SER A 373 -4.98 18.51 -10.40
C SER A 373 -5.97 19.28 -9.52
N LEU A 374 -5.48 20.08 -8.58
CA LEU A 374 -6.30 20.87 -7.67
C LEU A 374 -6.46 22.31 -8.14
N HIS A 375 -5.39 22.90 -8.71
CA HIS A 375 -5.38 24.26 -9.26
C HIS A 375 -4.23 24.46 -10.26
N ALA A 376 -4.31 25.54 -11.05
CA ALA A 376 -3.35 25.84 -12.11
C ALA A 376 -2.16 26.70 -11.68
N SER A 377 -2.08 27.12 -10.41
CA SER A 377 -0.99 27.96 -9.91
C SER A 377 0.33 27.18 -9.84
N ALA A 378 1.46 27.86 -10.07
CA ALA A 378 2.79 27.23 -10.09
C ALA A 378 3.29 26.74 -8.70
N GLY A 379 2.70 27.23 -7.60
CA GLY A 379 3.06 26.87 -6.23
C GLY A 379 1.86 26.54 -5.37
N ALA A 380 2.10 26.07 -4.15
CA ALA A 380 1.05 25.78 -3.20
C ALA A 380 0.25 27.04 -2.81
N LEU A 381 -1.06 26.92 -2.69
CA LEU A 381 -1.96 28.01 -2.31
C LEU A 381 -2.29 27.97 -0.82
N ASN A 382 -2.36 29.15 -0.20
CA ASN A 382 -2.74 29.28 1.21
C ASN A 382 -4.25 29.09 1.38
N THR A 383 -4.65 28.57 2.52
CA THR A 383 -6.06 28.37 2.90
C THR A 383 -6.48 29.26 4.06
N GLY A 384 -5.57 29.52 4.98
CA GLY A 384 -5.73 30.38 6.14
C GLY A 384 -4.49 30.38 7.02
N PRO A 385 -4.44 31.23 8.06
CA PRO A 385 -3.33 31.22 9.02
C PRO A 385 -3.26 29.90 9.77
N GLY A 386 -2.12 29.20 9.67
CA GLY A 386 -1.86 27.93 10.35
C GLY A 386 -2.32 26.67 9.62
N ASP A 387 -2.97 26.80 8.46
CA ASP A 387 -3.41 25.65 7.66
C ASP A 387 -2.30 25.13 6.74
N THR A 388 -2.36 23.84 6.41
CA THR A 388 -1.47 23.24 5.40
C THR A 388 -1.80 23.80 4.02
N PRO A 389 -0.82 24.39 3.32
CA PRO A 389 -1.02 24.88 1.96
C PRO A 389 -1.41 23.75 1.01
N VAL A 390 -2.25 24.06 0.01
CA VAL A 390 -2.71 23.11 -0.98
C VAL A 390 -1.79 23.12 -2.19
N PRO A 391 -1.16 21.98 -2.54
CA PRO A 391 -0.29 21.90 -3.72
C PRO A 391 -1.13 21.90 -5.01
N PRO A 392 -0.55 22.28 -6.16
CA PRO A 392 -1.27 22.28 -7.45
C PRO A 392 -1.72 20.90 -7.88
N ILE A 393 -0.97 19.88 -7.53
CA ILE A 393 -1.19 18.49 -7.93
C ILE A 393 -0.94 17.59 -6.73
N ILE A 394 -1.78 16.57 -6.55
CA ILE A 394 -1.59 15.51 -5.55
C ILE A 394 -1.56 14.17 -6.27
N LYS A 395 -0.58 13.33 -5.97
CA LYS A 395 -0.65 11.91 -6.32
C LYS A 395 -1.70 11.24 -5.43
N PHE A 396 -2.61 10.48 -6.04
CA PHE A 396 -3.65 9.80 -5.27
C PHE A 396 -3.03 8.78 -4.28
N PRO A 397 -3.32 8.91 -2.95
CA PRO A 397 -2.67 8.07 -1.95
C PRO A 397 -3.13 6.62 -2.04
N THR A 398 -2.19 5.67 -2.08
CA THR A 398 -2.49 4.24 -2.13
C THR A 398 -3.01 3.66 -0.81
N ASN A 399 -2.89 4.41 0.28
CA ASN A 399 -3.34 4.09 1.64
C ASN A 399 -4.67 4.78 2.01
N LEU A 400 -5.34 5.41 1.03
CA LEU A 400 -6.69 5.97 1.19
C LEU A 400 -7.73 4.96 0.71
N PHE A 401 -8.59 4.55 1.64
CA PHE A 401 -9.70 3.62 1.38
C PHE A 401 -11.02 4.39 1.39
N ILE A 402 -11.85 4.13 0.39
CA ILE A 402 -13.12 4.83 0.21
C ILE A 402 -14.25 3.85 0.44
N ILE A 403 -15.21 4.21 1.29
CA ILE A 403 -16.41 3.42 1.56
C ILE A 403 -17.63 4.31 1.35
N GLY A 404 -18.43 4.00 0.32
CA GLY A 404 -19.72 4.64 0.11
C GLY A 404 -20.86 3.85 0.76
N THR A 405 -21.82 4.50 1.38
CA THR A 405 -23.08 3.87 1.78
C THR A 405 -24.22 4.29 0.87
N VAL A 406 -25.18 3.39 0.66
CA VAL A 406 -26.28 3.56 -0.28
C VAL A 406 -27.57 3.03 0.32
N ASN A 407 -28.61 3.84 0.32
CA ASN A 407 -29.97 3.45 0.66
C ASN A 407 -30.70 3.02 -0.63
N VAL A 408 -31.25 1.79 -0.65
CA VAL A 408 -31.93 1.24 -1.83
C VAL A 408 -33.45 1.46 -1.80
N ASP A 409 -33.98 1.88 -0.67
CA ASP A 409 -35.40 2.16 -0.39
C ASP A 409 -35.81 3.63 -0.64
N GLU A 410 -34.86 4.49 -0.95
CA GLU A 410 -35.09 5.90 -1.23
C GLU A 410 -35.08 6.18 -2.75
N THR A 411 -35.73 7.26 -3.17
CA THR A 411 -35.73 7.74 -4.57
C THR A 411 -34.38 8.40 -4.90
N THR A 412 -33.34 7.59 -4.96
CA THR A 412 -31.96 8.01 -5.18
C THR A 412 -31.48 7.63 -6.59
N TYR A 413 -30.34 8.20 -6.99
CA TYR A 413 -29.77 7.91 -8.31
C TYR A 413 -29.17 6.50 -8.35
N MET A 414 -29.50 5.76 -9.43
CA MET A 414 -28.81 4.49 -9.71
C MET A 414 -27.37 4.76 -10.12
N PHE A 415 -26.47 3.89 -9.69
CA PHE A 415 -25.08 3.97 -10.12
C PHE A 415 -24.93 3.64 -11.61
N SER A 416 -24.14 4.45 -12.28
CA SER A 416 -23.71 4.12 -13.63
C SER A 416 -22.72 2.94 -13.64
N PRO A 417 -22.59 2.22 -14.76
CA PRO A 417 -21.57 1.18 -14.92
C PRO A 417 -20.15 1.68 -14.60
N LYS A 418 -19.86 2.96 -14.81
CA LYS A 418 -18.54 3.56 -14.51
C LYS A 418 -18.19 3.52 -13.01
N VAL A 419 -19.19 3.65 -12.14
CA VAL A 419 -19.00 3.57 -10.68
C VAL A 419 -18.90 2.11 -10.26
N LEU A 420 -19.82 1.25 -10.71
CA LEU A 420 -19.87 -0.17 -10.35
C LEU A 420 -18.63 -0.95 -10.82
N ASP A 421 -18.03 -0.58 -11.95
CA ASP A 421 -16.78 -1.18 -12.42
C ASP A 421 -15.60 -0.88 -11.49
N ARG A 422 -15.66 0.24 -10.75
CA ARG A 422 -14.57 0.72 -9.88
C ARG A 422 -14.75 0.37 -8.41
N ALA A 423 -15.91 -0.15 -8.01
CA ALA A 423 -16.19 -0.55 -6.64
C ALA A 423 -16.47 -2.05 -6.52
N ASN A 424 -16.31 -2.61 -5.33
CA ASN A 424 -17.01 -3.80 -4.91
C ASN A 424 -18.29 -3.37 -4.20
N VAL A 425 -19.40 -4.08 -4.43
CA VAL A 425 -20.71 -3.74 -3.86
C VAL A 425 -21.12 -4.83 -2.87
N ILE A 426 -21.20 -4.52 -1.59
CA ILE A 426 -21.67 -5.46 -0.56
C ILE A 426 -23.09 -5.06 -0.13
N GLU A 427 -24.02 -5.96 -0.36
CA GLU A 427 -25.39 -5.81 0.14
C GLU A 427 -25.44 -6.16 1.63
N PHE A 428 -25.83 -5.18 2.44
CA PHE A 428 -26.07 -5.38 3.87
C PHE A 428 -27.56 -5.56 4.12
N ARG A 429 -27.92 -6.78 4.48
CA ARG A 429 -29.31 -7.12 4.71
C ARG A 429 -29.44 -7.91 6.02
N ALA A 430 -30.20 -7.38 6.95
CA ALA A 430 -30.52 -8.09 8.18
C ALA A 430 -31.44 -9.29 7.89
N SER A 431 -31.15 -10.42 8.50
CA SER A 431 -32.03 -11.60 8.49
C SER A 431 -33.15 -11.45 9.53
N PRO A 432 -34.25 -12.22 9.43
CA PRO A 432 -35.24 -12.28 10.50
C PRO A 432 -34.65 -12.66 11.86
N ASP A 433 -33.63 -13.54 11.86
CA ASP A 433 -32.94 -13.98 13.09
C ASP A 433 -32.09 -12.85 13.69
N ASP A 434 -31.41 -12.05 12.85
CA ASP A 434 -30.69 -10.86 13.31
C ASP A 434 -31.64 -9.84 13.95
N MET A 435 -32.81 -9.65 13.34
CA MET A 435 -33.84 -8.74 13.85
C MET A 435 -34.42 -9.24 15.18
N SER A 436 -34.72 -10.54 15.26
CA SER A 436 -35.21 -11.14 16.50
C SER A 436 -34.18 -10.99 17.63
N SER A 437 -32.94 -11.32 17.36
CA SER A 437 -31.85 -11.22 18.34
C SER A 437 -31.63 -9.78 18.82
N PHE A 438 -31.78 -8.80 17.91
CA PHE A 438 -31.68 -7.38 18.26
C PHE A 438 -32.87 -6.92 19.13
N LEU A 439 -34.08 -7.36 18.81
CA LEU A 439 -35.29 -6.98 19.56
C LEU A 439 -35.33 -7.61 20.96
N ASP A 440 -34.76 -8.82 21.10
CA ASP A 440 -34.69 -9.51 22.39
C ASP A 440 -33.73 -8.83 23.38
N ASP A 441 -32.62 -8.20 22.88
CA ASP A 441 -31.61 -7.54 23.71
C ASP A 441 -31.03 -6.30 22.98
N PRO A 442 -31.79 -5.20 22.88
CA PRO A 442 -31.37 -4.01 22.16
C PRO A 442 -30.22 -3.30 22.87
N LYS A 443 -29.01 -3.43 22.35
CA LYS A 443 -27.82 -2.77 22.88
C LYS A 443 -27.35 -1.65 21.94
N SER A 444 -26.95 -0.53 22.53
CA SER A 444 -26.27 0.52 21.79
C SER A 444 -24.84 0.09 21.44
N ILE A 445 -24.41 0.39 20.22
CA ILE A 445 -23.04 0.12 19.78
C ILE A 445 -22.10 1.09 20.52
N ASP A 446 -21.07 0.54 21.16
CA ASP A 446 -20.03 1.29 21.87
C ASP A 446 -18.74 1.35 21.02
N LEU A 447 -18.65 2.36 20.15
CA LEU A 447 -17.49 2.56 19.28
C LEU A 447 -16.20 2.82 20.07
N ALA A 448 -16.26 3.34 21.29
CA ALA A 448 -15.07 3.58 22.11
C ALA A 448 -14.33 2.26 22.45
N LYS A 449 -15.04 1.15 22.50
CA LYS A 449 -14.45 -0.17 22.70
C LYS A 449 -13.67 -0.69 21.48
N LEU A 450 -13.93 -0.11 20.30
CA LEU A 450 -13.23 -0.48 19.07
C LEU A 450 -11.95 0.33 18.86
N ARG A 451 -11.90 1.55 19.39
CA ARG A 451 -10.87 2.54 19.06
C ARG A 451 -9.47 1.98 19.17
N GLY A 452 -8.76 1.97 18.03
CA GLY A 452 -7.35 1.60 17.91
C GLY A 452 -7.00 0.13 18.17
N ARG A 453 -8.00 -0.75 18.38
CA ARG A 453 -7.72 -2.17 18.65
C ARG A 453 -7.11 -2.91 17.47
N GLY A 454 -7.41 -2.47 16.25
CA GLY A 454 -6.86 -3.02 15.01
C GLY A 454 -5.55 -2.37 14.56
N VAL A 455 -5.01 -1.40 15.29
CA VAL A 455 -3.75 -0.72 14.95
C VAL A 455 -2.59 -1.68 14.68
N PRO A 456 -2.45 -2.82 15.37
CA PRO A 456 -1.42 -3.80 15.04
C PRO A 456 -1.49 -4.34 13.61
N PHE A 457 -2.66 -4.30 12.97
CA PHE A 457 -2.85 -4.71 11.57
C PHE A 457 -2.72 -3.56 10.58
N ALA A 458 -2.71 -2.31 11.03
CA ALA A 458 -2.84 -1.12 10.17
C ALA A 458 -1.78 -1.07 9.05
N GLN A 459 -0.52 -1.26 9.39
CA GLN A 459 0.57 -1.23 8.42
C GLN A 459 0.52 -2.42 7.46
N ALA A 460 0.23 -3.63 7.98
CA ALA A 460 0.07 -4.83 7.17
C ALA A 460 -1.09 -4.67 6.18
N PHE A 461 -2.20 -4.07 6.61
CA PHE A 461 -3.37 -3.78 5.77
C PHE A 461 -3.02 -2.86 4.59
N VAL A 462 -2.34 -1.75 4.86
CA VAL A 462 -1.88 -0.83 3.80
C VAL A 462 -0.90 -1.52 2.85
N ARG A 463 0.10 -2.22 3.38
CA ARG A 463 1.09 -2.94 2.58
C ARG A 463 0.43 -3.99 1.69
N SER A 464 -0.47 -4.80 2.23
CA SER A 464 -1.18 -5.84 1.48
C SER A 464 -2.04 -5.26 0.36
N SER A 465 -2.69 -4.11 0.55
CA SER A 465 -3.51 -3.46 -0.48
C SER A 465 -2.71 -3.03 -1.72
N THR A 466 -1.39 -2.88 -1.60
CA THR A 466 -0.50 -2.46 -2.69
C THR A 466 0.29 -3.61 -3.32
N LEU A 467 0.32 -4.79 -2.69
CA LEU A 467 1.04 -5.97 -3.21
C LEU A 467 0.41 -6.48 -4.52
N GLN A 468 1.25 -6.94 -5.42
CA GLN A 468 0.81 -7.82 -6.51
C GLN A 468 0.64 -9.22 -5.93
N THR A 469 -0.52 -9.80 -6.12
CA THR A 469 -0.87 -11.13 -5.60
C THR A 469 -1.15 -12.08 -6.75
N LEU A 470 -0.59 -13.28 -6.66
CA LEU A 470 -0.86 -14.36 -7.61
C LEU A 470 -1.52 -15.52 -6.86
N LEU A 471 -2.62 -16.05 -7.41
CA LEU A 471 -3.32 -17.21 -6.82
C LEU A 471 -2.44 -18.45 -6.76
N SER A 472 -1.43 -18.54 -7.64
CA SER A 472 -0.43 -19.61 -7.64
C SER A 472 0.54 -19.54 -6.46
N GLU A 473 0.57 -18.43 -5.71
CA GLU A 473 1.43 -18.24 -4.53
C GLU A 473 0.70 -18.60 -3.22
N LEU A 474 -0.57 -18.99 -3.30
CA LEU A 474 -1.31 -19.47 -2.13
C LEU A 474 -0.72 -20.80 -1.66
N ASP A 475 -0.57 -20.93 -0.34
CA ASP A 475 -0.08 -22.14 0.32
C ASP A 475 -0.96 -23.35 -0.03
N GLU A 476 -0.34 -24.49 -0.28
CA GLU A 476 -1.05 -25.74 -0.58
C GLU A 476 -1.96 -26.20 0.56
N THR A 477 -1.65 -25.85 1.80
CA THR A 477 -2.52 -26.12 2.96
C THR A 477 -3.86 -25.38 2.88
N ILE A 478 -3.87 -24.19 2.26
CA ILE A 478 -5.09 -23.40 2.02
C ILE A 478 -5.86 -23.96 0.83
N THR A 479 -5.13 -24.28 -0.25
CA THR A 479 -5.75 -24.70 -1.53
C THR A 479 -6.08 -26.18 -1.60
N GLY A 480 -5.60 -27.01 -0.66
CA GLY A 480 -5.73 -28.46 -0.71
C GLY A 480 -5.04 -29.08 -1.95
N GLY A 481 -3.99 -28.43 -2.47
CA GLY A 481 -3.26 -28.88 -3.67
C GLY A 481 -3.99 -28.62 -5.00
N VAL A 482 -5.12 -27.88 -4.99
CA VAL A 482 -5.89 -27.56 -6.20
C VAL A 482 -5.31 -26.34 -6.90
N ASN A 483 -5.23 -26.37 -8.23
CA ASN A 483 -4.88 -25.19 -9.02
C ASN A 483 -6.06 -24.20 -9.06
N VAL A 484 -6.11 -23.35 -8.03
CA VAL A 484 -7.18 -22.34 -7.85
C VAL A 484 -7.27 -21.38 -9.04
N GLN A 485 -6.13 -20.96 -9.60
CA GLN A 485 -6.10 -20.05 -10.74
C GLN A 485 -6.81 -20.64 -11.97
N ALA A 486 -6.48 -21.86 -12.33
CA ALA A 486 -7.09 -22.53 -13.48
C ALA A 486 -8.59 -22.76 -13.26
N LEU A 487 -8.98 -23.14 -12.06
CA LEU A 487 -10.37 -23.38 -11.71
C LEU A 487 -11.18 -22.07 -11.74
N LEU A 488 -10.68 -21.01 -11.11
CA LEU A 488 -11.34 -19.69 -11.14
C LEU A 488 -11.48 -19.18 -12.59
N ASN A 489 -10.41 -19.26 -13.38
CA ASN A 489 -10.45 -18.83 -14.78
C ASN A 489 -11.53 -19.53 -15.58
N SER A 490 -11.65 -20.86 -15.42
CA SER A 490 -12.70 -21.65 -16.09
C SER A 490 -14.11 -21.17 -15.71
N LYS A 491 -14.35 -20.88 -14.42
CA LYS A 491 -15.65 -20.39 -13.92
C LYS A 491 -15.95 -18.98 -14.42
N LEU A 492 -14.95 -18.10 -14.42
CA LEU A 492 -15.12 -16.72 -14.92
C LEU A 492 -15.41 -16.68 -16.43
N VAL A 493 -14.76 -17.54 -17.21
CA VAL A 493 -15.04 -17.64 -18.66
C VAL A 493 -16.47 -18.15 -18.90
N GLN A 494 -16.96 -19.09 -18.12
CA GLN A 494 -18.35 -19.57 -18.21
C GLN A 494 -19.34 -18.43 -17.95
N ILE A 495 -19.16 -17.65 -16.87
CA ILE A 495 -20.02 -16.49 -16.56
C ILE A 495 -19.90 -15.42 -17.65
N PHE A 496 -18.70 -15.17 -18.14
CA PHE A 496 -18.45 -14.17 -19.21
C PHE A 496 -19.29 -14.48 -20.45
N HIS A 497 -19.35 -15.74 -20.88
CA HIS A 497 -20.16 -16.14 -22.04
C HIS A 497 -21.65 -15.85 -21.84
N GLU A 498 -22.19 -16.12 -20.66
CA GLU A 498 -23.60 -15.85 -20.37
C GLU A 498 -23.91 -14.34 -20.34
N LEU A 499 -23.01 -13.56 -19.75
CA LEU A 499 -23.18 -12.10 -19.67
C LEU A 499 -22.99 -11.40 -21.03
N ALA A 500 -22.15 -11.95 -21.92
CA ALA A 500 -21.94 -11.44 -23.26
C ALA A 500 -23.19 -11.50 -24.14
N LEU A 501 -24.11 -12.45 -23.88
CA LEU A 501 -25.37 -12.55 -24.59
C LEU A 501 -26.27 -11.32 -24.47
N ILE A 502 -26.06 -10.54 -23.40
CA ILE A 502 -26.84 -9.32 -23.13
C ILE A 502 -25.97 -8.05 -23.15
N GLY A 503 -24.70 -8.14 -23.56
CA GLY A 503 -23.76 -7.03 -23.56
C GLY A 503 -23.46 -6.49 -22.15
N SER A 504 -23.40 -7.38 -21.16
CA SER A 504 -23.09 -7.05 -19.74
C SER A 504 -21.85 -7.81 -19.25
N GLU A 505 -21.02 -8.27 -20.18
CA GLU A 505 -19.74 -8.90 -19.91
C GLU A 505 -18.80 -7.95 -19.15
N PHE A 506 -17.81 -8.53 -18.47
CA PHE A 506 -16.82 -7.78 -17.70
C PHE A 506 -15.46 -7.71 -18.41
N GLY A 507 -14.72 -6.63 -18.19
CA GLY A 507 -13.38 -6.43 -18.77
C GLY A 507 -12.28 -7.14 -18.00
N PHE A 508 -11.07 -7.19 -18.59
CA PHE A 508 -9.86 -7.80 -18.00
C PHE A 508 -9.56 -7.30 -16.59
N ARG A 509 -9.78 -6.01 -16.33
CA ARG A 509 -9.58 -5.41 -15.00
C ARG A 509 -10.44 -6.10 -13.93
N THR A 510 -11.71 -6.33 -14.22
CA THR A 510 -12.63 -7.03 -13.30
C THR A 510 -12.12 -8.43 -13.00
N GLY A 511 -11.60 -9.16 -14.00
CA GLY A 511 -10.97 -10.47 -13.79
C GLY A 511 -9.77 -10.41 -12.84
N ILE A 512 -8.89 -9.42 -12.99
CA ILE A 512 -7.75 -9.20 -12.08
C ILE A 512 -8.23 -8.88 -10.67
N GLU A 513 -9.23 -8.02 -10.51
CA GLU A 513 -9.80 -7.64 -9.22
C GLU A 513 -10.45 -8.84 -8.50
N ILE A 514 -11.16 -9.69 -9.24
CA ILE A 514 -11.74 -10.94 -8.73
C ILE A 514 -10.62 -11.89 -8.27
N SER A 515 -9.54 -12.04 -9.05
CA SER A 515 -8.38 -12.85 -8.66
C SER A 515 -7.72 -12.33 -7.38
N ARG A 516 -7.53 -11.01 -7.25
CA ARG A 516 -6.99 -10.39 -6.03
C ARG A 516 -7.90 -10.61 -4.82
N PHE A 517 -9.21 -10.41 -4.99
CA PHE A 517 -10.18 -10.67 -3.93
C PHE A 517 -10.11 -12.13 -3.49
N THR A 518 -10.09 -13.07 -4.43
CA THR A 518 -10.01 -14.50 -4.16
C THR A 518 -8.74 -14.85 -3.39
N TYR A 519 -7.60 -14.24 -3.74
CA TYR A 519 -6.35 -14.41 -3.01
C TYR A 519 -6.50 -13.98 -1.54
N PHE A 520 -6.97 -12.75 -1.28
CA PHE A 520 -7.12 -12.26 0.09
C PHE A 520 -8.18 -13.01 0.86
N HIS A 521 -9.30 -13.38 0.22
CA HIS A 521 -10.34 -14.18 0.84
C HIS A 521 -9.83 -15.57 1.26
N ALA A 522 -9.00 -16.19 0.43
CA ALA A 522 -8.35 -17.46 0.75
C ALA A 522 -7.33 -17.30 1.89
N PHE A 523 -6.47 -16.31 1.78
CA PHE A 523 -5.45 -16.01 2.77
C PHE A 523 -6.03 -15.72 4.17
N LEU A 524 -7.12 -14.95 4.24
CA LEU A 524 -7.80 -14.63 5.50
C LEU A 524 -8.57 -15.83 6.07
N SER A 525 -9.10 -16.69 5.21
CA SER A 525 -9.81 -17.91 5.65
C SER A 525 -8.86 -18.95 6.23
N GLY A 526 -7.65 -19.06 5.69
CA GLY A 526 -6.71 -20.10 6.09
C GLY A 526 -7.15 -21.51 5.68
N GLU A 527 -6.72 -22.50 6.45
CA GLU A 527 -6.99 -23.91 6.20
C GLU A 527 -8.51 -24.20 6.14
N GLY A 528 -8.91 -25.03 5.19
CA GLY A 528 -10.32 -25.38 4.98
C GLY A 528 -11.11 -24.38 4.12
N TRP A 529 -10.45 -23.37 3.53
CA TRP A 529 -11.07 -22.44 2.58
C TRP A 529 -11.66 -23.15 1.35
N LYS A 530 -12.75 -22.60 0.84
CA LYS A 530 -13.41 -23.10 -0.38
C LYS A 530 -13.49 -21.99 -1.43
N LEU A 531 -13.12 -22.32 -2.67
CA LEU A 531 -13.26 -21.38 -3.79
C LEU A 531 -14.70 -20.93 -3.99
N ALA A 532 -15.68 -21.79 -3.69
CA ALA A 532 -17.10 -21.48 -3.78
C ALA A 532 -17.48 -20.23 -2.98
N ASP A 533 -16.91 -20.04 -1.79
CA ASP A 533 -17.23 -18.89 -0.92
C ASP A 533 -16.75 -17.57 -1.53
N ALA A 534 -15.52 -17.56 -2.08
CA ALA A 534 -14.98 -16.38 -2.76
C ALA A 534 -15.68 -16.10 -4.10
N LEU A 535 -16.02 -17.16 -4.84
CA LEU A 535 -16.75 -17.06 -6.10
C LEU A 535 -18.16 -16.49 -5.87
N ASP A 536 -18.88 -17.01 -4.87
CA ASP A 536 -20.20 -16.53 -4.46
C ASP A 536 -20.14 -15.04 -4.08
N ALA A 537 -19.17 -14.67 -3.26
CA ALA A 537 -18.96 -13.26 -2.89
C ALA A 537 -18.73 -12.38 -4.13
N GLN A 538 -17.89 -12.81 -5.08
CA GLN A 538 -17.57 -11.97 -6.24
C GLN A 538 -18.68 -11.93 -7.31
N VAL A 539 -19.44 -13.01 -7.48
CA VAL A 539 -20.66 -12.99 -8.31
C VAL A 539 -21.63 -11.96 -7.75
N LEU A 540 -21.88 -12.01 -6.44
CA LEU A 540 -22.80 -11.11 -5.75
C LEU A 540 -22.32 -9.65 -5.77
N GLN A 541 -21.02 -9.40 -5.53
CA GLN A 541 -20.47 -8.07 -5.30
C GLN A 541 -20.06 -7.34 -6.60
N LYS A 542 -19.65 -8.08 -7.63
CA LYS A 542 -19.02 -7.50 -8.81
C LYS A 542 -19.79 -7.70 -10.11
N LEU A 543 -20.52 -8.81 -10.24
CA LEU A 543 -21.19 -9.17 -11.48
C LEU A 543 -22.68 -8.84 -11.43
N LEU A 544 -23.40 -9.29 -10.42
CA LEU A 544 -24.84 -9.05 -10.29
C LEU A 544 -25.23 -7.57 -10.18
N PRO A 545 -24.45 -6.66 -9.52
CA PRO A 545 -24.85 -5.25 -9.40
C PRO A 545 -25.04 -4.52 -10.73
N LYS A 546 -24.46 -5.04 -11.81
CA LYS A 546 -24.58 -4.46 -13.17
C LYS A 546 -25.83 -4.90 -13.91
N LEU A 547 -26.55 -5.91 -13.39
CA LEU A 547 -27.68 -6.50 -14.06
C LEU A 547 -28.97 -5.73 -13.76
N HIS A 548 -29.55 -5.16 -14.81
CA HIS A 548 -30.86 -4.52 -14.79
C HIS A 548 -31.52 -4.62 -16.18
N GLY A 549 -32.82 -4.72 -16.21
CA GLY A 549 -33.57 -4.75 -17.47
C GLY A 549 -34.87 -5.55 -17.43
N SER A 550 -35.46 -5.71 -18.61
CA SER A 550 -36.72 -6.41 -18.78
C SER A 550 -36.57 -7.92 -18.80
N GLU A 551 -37.69 -8.62 -18.60
CA GLU A 551 -37.79 -10.08 -18.62
C GLU A 551 -37.21 -10.68 -19.92
N ARG A 552 -37.54 -10.10 -21.07
CA ARG A 552 -37.03 -10.56 -22.38
C ARG A 552 -35.51 -10.56 -22.45
N ARG A 553 -34.84 -9.58 -21.82
CA ARG A 553 -33.39 -9.44 -21.85
C ARG A 553 -32.72 -10.28 -20.76
N LEU A 554 -33.17 -10.17 -19.51
CA LEU A 554 -32.48 -10.75 -18.35
C LEU A 554 -32.95 -12.16 -18.01
N GLY A 555 -34.19 -12.53 -18.31
CA GLY A 555 -34.78 -13.81 -17.91
C GLY A 555 -33.92 -15.03 -18.26
N PRO A 556 -33.51 -15.20 -19.54
CA PRO A 556 -32.64 -16.31 -19.93
C PRO A 556 -31.30 -16.35 -19.19
N VAL A 557 -30.67 -15.18 -19.03
CA VAL A 557 -29.34 -15.06 -18.38
C VAL A 557 -29.43 -15.34 -16.89
N LEU A 558 -30.44 -14.78 -16.18
CA LEU A 558 -30.64 -15.07 -14.76
C LEU A 558 -30.92 -16.55 -14.51
N LYS A 559 -31.62 -17.24 -15.44
CA LYS A 559 -31.82 -18.69 -15.37
C LYS A 559 -30.48 -19.43 -15.45
N LYS A 560 -29.61 -19.08 -16.39
CA LYS A 560 -28.29 -19.67 -16.57
C LYS A 560 -27.37 -19.40 -15.38
N LEU A 561 -27.38 -18.18 -14.87
CA LEU A 561 -26.63 -17.83 -13.65
C LEU A 561 -27.15 -18.58 -12.42
N SER A 562 -28.47 -18.83 -12.32
CA SER A 562 -29.05 -19.65 -11.24
C SER A 562 -28.56 -21.10 -11.33
N GLU A 563 -28.55 -21.71 -12.53
CA GLU A 563 -27.99 -23.05 -12.78
C GLU A 563 -26.51 -23.08 -12.37
N PHE A 564 -25.70 -22.10 -12.84
CA PHE A 564 -24.29 -21.94 -12.49
C PHE A 564 -24.07 -21.85 -10.98
N CYS A 565 -24.83 -21.01 -10.26
CA CYS A 565 -24.71 -20.83 -8.82
C CYS A 565 -25.04 -22.11 -8.06
N THR A 566 -26.06 -22.87 -8.52
CA THR A 566 -26.43 -24.16 -7.93
C THR A 566 -25.30 -25.17 -8.08
N GLU A 567 -24.71 -25.28 -9.28
CA GLU A 567 -23.62 -26.23 -9.56
C GLU A 567 -22.33 -25.91 -8.81
N ASN A 568 -22.10 -24.62 -8.50
CA ASN A 568 -20.85 -24.16 -7.89
C ASN A 568 -20.98 -23.79 -6.39
N GLY A 569 -22.14 -24.03 -5.76
CA GLY A 569 -22.36 -23.76 -4.35
C GLY A 569 -22.38 -22.26 -3.98
N CYS A 570 -22.78 -21.39 -4.91
CA CYS A 570 -22.88 -19.95 -4.71
C CYS A 570 -24.25 -19.57 -4.09
N GLU A 571 -24.45 -19.87 -2.81
CA GLU A 571 -25.75 -19.78 -2.16
C GLU A 571 -26.32 -18.36 -2.04
N HIS A 572 -25.48 -17.37 -1.70
CA HIS A 572 -25.91 -15.98 -1.53
C HIS A 572 -26.29 -15.35 -2.87
N SER A 573 -25.48 -15.60 -3.90
CA SER A 573 -25.77 -15.17 -5.26
C SER A 573 -27.05 -15.80 -5.80
N LEU A 574 -27.26 -17.11 -5.53
CA LEU A 574 -28.48 -17.81 -5.92
C LEU A 574 -29.71 -17.19 -5.27
N LYS A 575 -29.68 -16.90 -3.96
CA LYS A 575 -30.79 -16.23 -3.27
C LYS A 575 -31.09 -14.85 -3.89
N LYS A 576 -30.06 -14.12 -4.27
CA LYS A 576 -30.23 -12.81 -4.93
C LYS A 576 -30.83 -12.97 -6.34
N ILE A 577 -30.34 -13.91 -7.12
CA ILE A 577 -30.85 -14.20 -8.46
C ILE A 577 -32.33 -14.60 -8.41
N VAL A 578 -32.73 -15.44 -7.47
CA VAL A 578 -34.14 -15.84 -7.28
C VAL A 578 -35.01 -14.62 -7.02
N ARG A 579 -34.61 -13.71 -6.13
CA ARG A 579 -35.35 -12.45 -5.90
C ARG A 579 -35.43 -11.58 -7.16
N MET A 580 -34.35 -11.49 -7.94
CA MET A 580 -34.35 -10.78 -9.20
C MET A 580 -35.33 -11.43 -10.21
N GLN A 581 -35.41 -12.75 -10.26
CA GLN A 581 -36.39 -13.49 -11.10
C GLN A 581 -37.82 -13.29 -10.63
N GLU A 582 -38.06 -13.21 -9.32
CA GLU A 582 -39.40 -12.90 -8.79
C GLU A 582 -39.86 -11.51 -9.18
N ARG A 583 -39.00 -10.50 -9.03
CA ARG A 583 -39.26 -9.11 -9.48
C ARG A 583 -39.47 -9.03 -11.00
N LEU A 584 -38.79 -9.86 -11.76
CA LEU A 584 -38.88 -9.88 -13.20
C LEU A 584 -40.30 -10.21 -13.70
N LYS A 585 -41.11 -10.90 -12.90
CA LYS A 585 -42.54 -11.17 -13.20
C LYS A 585 -43.36 -9.87 -13.34
N ASP A 586 -42.90 -8.78 -12.74
CA ASP A 586 -43.48 -7.44 -12.86
C ASP A 586 -42.95 -6.69 -14.11
N GLY A 587 -42.18 -7.38 -14.97
CA GLY A 587 -41.67 -6.91 -16.25
C GLY A 587 -40.26 -6.29 -16.22
N PHE A 588 -39.75 -5.92 -15.04
CA PHE A 588 -38.41 -5.31 -14.86
C PHE A 588 -37.77 -5.73 -13.56
N THR A 589 -36.45 -5.85 -13.56
CA THR A 589 -35.67 -6.05 -12.33
C THR A 589 -34.35 -5.32 -12.38
N SER A 590 -33.83 -4.98 -11.20
CA SER A 590 -32.46 -4.51 -11.00
C SER A 590 -31.87 -5.13 -9.73
N PHE A 591 -30.54 -5.18 -9.64
CA PHE A 591 -29.89 -5.65 -8.42
C PHE A 591 -30.29 -4.82 -7.20
N ALA A 592 -30.41 -3.51 -7.33
CA ALA A 592 -30.71 -2.63 -6.20
C ALA A 592 -32.14 -2.85 -5.65
N GLU A 593 -33.10 -3.18 -6.50
CA GLU A 593 -34.52 -3.33 -6.13
C GLU A 593 -34.87 -4.76 -5.65
N ALA A 594 -34.04 -5.76 -5.91
CA ALA A 594 -34.32 -7.18 -5.64
C ALA A 594 -33.87 -7.66 -4.21
#